data_8499f3a3a44faf067754dcdec5d24bb8
#
_entry.id   8499f3a3a44faf067754dcdec5d24bb8
#
_cell.length_a   1.000
_cell.length_b   1.000
_cell.length_c   1.000
_cell.angle_alpha   90.00
_cell.angle_beta   90.00
_cell.angle_gamma   90.00
#
_symmetry.space_group_name_H-M   'P 1'
#
loop_
_entity.id
_entity.type
_entity.pdbx_description
1 polymer ?
#
loop_
_entity_poly.entity_id
_entity_poly.type
_entity_poly.pdbx_seq_one_letter_code
_entity_poly.pdbx_strand_id
1 'polypeptide(L)'
;MLAARGAQLVDFSFRRTQGIEAAMAVARASAIAGFAATSNTEAARRYGLTAAGTMAHSYVEAFGSEEQAFTAFAADFPGKTTFLVDTYDTEQGIRAAIGVARRLRLPGPVGVRLDSGDLARLSVLARRLLDDAGLPDARIVASGGLDEYAIAGPTAAGAPIDAYGVGTKMGVSADAPAWTAPTSSWPTPAARS
;
A
#
# COMPACT_ATOMS: atom_id res chain seq x y z
N MET A 1 -15.00 6.28 -5.72
CA MET A 1 -15.21 7.23 -4.60
C MET A 1 -16.44 6.88 -3.76
N LEU A 2 -17.61 6.68 -4.32
CA LEU A 2 -18.81 6.33 -3.53
C LEU A 2 -18.64 5.06 -2.68
N ALA A 3 -17.92 4.05 -3.19
CA ALA A 3 -17.64 2.82 -2.46
C ALA A 3 -16.72 3.00 -1.23
N ALA A 4 -15.86 3.99 -1.22
CA ALA A 4 -14.87 4.20 -0.16
C ALA A 4 -15.39 5.03 1.04
N ARG A 5 -16.53 5.70 0.92
CA ARG A 5 -17.27 6.43 1.99
C ARG A 5 -16.40 7.14 3.04
N GLY A 6 -15.52 8.04 2.61
CA GLY A 6 -14.68 8.83 3.51
C GLY A 6 -13.24 8.33 3.67
N ALA A 7 -12.92 7.10 3.30
CA ALA A 7 -11.54 6.67 3.16
C ALA A 7 -10.87 7.33 1.94
N GLN A 8 -9.57 7.60 2.05
CA GLN A 8 -8.80 8.18 0.96
C GLN A 8 -8.58 7.15 -0.16
N LEU A 9 -8.55 7.61 -1.41
CA LEU A 9 -8.14 6.79 -2.55
C LEU A 9 -6.78 7.27 -3.05
N VAL A 10 -5.89 6.31 -3.33
CA VAL A 10 -4.54 6.57 -3.86
C VAL A 10 -4.37 5.81 -5.17
N ASP A 11 -3.88 6.50 -6.19
CA ASP A 11 -3.58 5.89 -7.49
C ASP A 11 -2.28 5.09 -7.44
N PHE A 12 -2.38 3.77 -7.59
CA PHE A 12 -1.25 2.82 -7.69
C PHE A 12 -1.15 2.18 -9.09
N SER A 13 -1.70 2.82 -10.12
CA SER A 13 -1.80 2.24 -11.47
C SER A 13 -0.51 2.29 -12.29
N PHE A 14 0.41 3.21 -12.01
CA PHE A 14 1.57 3.55 -12.87
C PHE A 14 2.27 2.33 -13.46
N ARG A 15 2.67 1.36 -12.64
CA ARG A 15 3.39 0.16 -13.09
C ARG A 15 2.56 -0.83 -13.90
N ARG A 16 1.25 -0.62 -14.00
CA ARG A 16 0.29 -1.54 -14.65
C ARG A 16 -0.33 -0.95 -15.91
N THR A 17 -0.25 0.36 -16.10
CA THR A 17 -0.78 1.04 -17.29
C THR A 17 0.04 0.70 -18.53
N GLN A 18 -0.59 0.87 -19.69
CA GLN A 18 -0.02 0.55 -21.00
C GLN A 18 0.81 1.73 -21.54
N GLY A 19 1.93 2.00 -20.88
CA GLY A 19 2.87 3.05 -21.26
C GLY A 19 2.77 4.32 -20.41
N ILE A 20 3.76 5.18 -20.58
CA ILE A 20 3.92 6.39 -19.77
C ILE A 20 2.75 7.36 -19.95
N GLU A 21 2.28 7.54 -21.19
CA GLU A 21 1.18 8.47 -21.49
C GLU A 21 -0.13 8.02 -20.83
N ALA A 22 -0.43 6.72 -20.90
CA ALA A 22 -1.58 6.15 -20.20
C ALA A 22 -1.47 6.36 -18.68
N ALA A 23 -0.29 6.11 -18.11
CA ALA A 23 -0.04 6.33 -16.68
C ALA A 23 -0.24 7.80 -16.25
N MET A 24 0.22 8.74 -17.07
CA MET A 24 0.02 10.17 -16.82
C MET A 24 -1.45 10.56 -16.91
N ALA A 25 -2.18 10.04 -17.90
CA ALA A 25 -3.59 10.30 -18.08
C ALA A 25 -4.42 9.74 -16.91
N VAL A 26 -4.14 8.50 -16.46
CA VAL A 26 -4.82 7.89 -15.31
C VAL A 26 -4.57 8.69 -14.04
N ALA A 27 -3.34 9.07 -13.75
CA ALA A 27 -3.03 9.86 -12.55
C ALA A 27 -3.78 11.20 -12.52
N ARG A 28 -3.86 11.88 -13.67
CA ARG A 28 -4.61 13.13 -13.80
C ARG A 28 -6.11 12.91 -13.65
N ALA A 29 -6.66 11.89 -14.31
CA ALA A 29 -8.09 11.58 -14.22
C ALA A 29 -8.50 11.19 -12.79
N SER A 30 -7.67 10.40 -12.10
CA SER A 30 -7.86 10.02 -10.70
C SER A 30 -7.91 11.24 -9.78
N ALA A 31 -7.01 12.20 -9.98
CA ALA A 31 -7.00 13.44 -9.20
C ALA A 31 -8.28 14.27 -9.42
N ILE A 32 -8.74 14.38 -10.68
CA ILE A 32 -10.01 15.06 -11.01
C ILE A 32 -11.21 14.33 -10.36
N ALA A 33 -11.17 12.99 -10.31
CA ALA A 33 -12.16 12.18 -9.63
C ALA A 33 -12.08 12.25 -8.09
N GLY A 34 -11.07 12.94 -7.52
CA GLY A 34 -10.92 13.16 -6.08
C GLY A 34 -10.04 12.15 -5.36
N PHE A 35 -9.14 11.47 -6.05
CA PHE A 35 -8.09 10.69 -5.41
C PHE A 35 -7.13 11.64 -4.68
N ALA A 36 -6.72 11.25 -3.49
CA ALA A 36 -5.90 12.10 -2.61
C ALA A 36 -4.43 12.17 -3.06
N ALA A 37 -3.93 11.14 -3.75
CA ALA A 37 -2.53 11.04 -4.14
C ALA A 37 -2.32 10.06 -5.30
N THR A 38 -1.12 10.08 -5.87
CA THR A 38 -0.69 9.14 -6.92
C THR A 38 0.71 8.58 -6.63
N SER A 39 0.95 7.35 -7.03
CA SER A 39 2.28 6.73 -7.04
C SER A 39 3.15 7.18 -8.22
N ASN A 40 2.57 7.90 -9.19
CA ASN A 40 3.25 8.44 -10.35
C ASN A 40 3.94 9.76 -9.98
N THR A 41 5.21 9.71 -9.63
CA THR A 41 5.98 10.88 -9.20
C THR A 41 6.12 11.94 -10.28
N GLU A 42 6.19 11.55 -11.56
CA GLU A 42 6.24 12.51 -12.67
C GLU A 42 4.88 13.21 -12.86
N ALA A 43 3.78 12.49 -12.76
CA ALA A 43 2.46 13.09 -12.79
C ALA A 43 2.25 14.04 -11.59
N ALA A 44 2.71 13.64 -10.40
CA ALA A 44 2.67 14.48 -9.21
C ALA A 44 3.42 15.81 -9.46
N ARG A 45 4.64 15.73 -9.97
CA ARG A 45 5.45 16.91 -10.31
C ARG A 45 4.79 17.79 -11.39
N ARG A 46 4.31 17.16 -12.46
CA ARG A 46 3.80 17.88 -13.64
C ARG A 46 2.45 18.54 -13.40
N TYR A 47 1.59 17.90 -12.62
CA TYR A 47 0.20 18.35 -12.39
C TYR A 47 -0.03 18.93 -10.99
N GLY A 48 1.04 19.07 -10.17
CA GLY A 48 0.91 19.57 -8.80
C GLY A 48 0.11 18.65 -7.88
N LEU A 49 0.19 17.31 -8.09
CA LEU A 49 -0.51 16.33 -7.29
C LEU A 49 0.33 15.89 -6.09
N THR A 50 -0.32 15.33 -5.09
CA THR A 50 0.39 14.70 -3.96
C THR A 50 0.99 13.38 -4.41
N ALA A 51 2.31 13.22 -4.23
CA ALA A 51 2.98 11.93 -4.41
C ALA A 51 2.81 11.07 -3.15
N ALA A 52 2.43 9.81 -3.32
CA ALA A 52 2.37 8.83 -2.25
C ALA A 52 2.82 7.46 -2.73
N GLY A 53 3.48 6.72 -1.88
CA GLY A 53 3.94 5.38 -2.17
C GLY A 53 4.31 4.66 -0.89
N THR A 54 4.54 3.35 -1.01
CA THR A 54 4.99 2.48 0.06
C THR A 54 6.06 1.53 -0.48
N MET A 55 6.60 0.68 0.37
CA MET A 55 7.50 -0.39 -0.07
C MET A 55 6.76 -1.48 -0.88
N ALA A 56 7.51 -2.32 -1.58
CA ALA A 56 6.99 -3.51 -2.27
C ALA A 56 7.40 -4.77 -1.49
N HIS A 57 6.73 -5.92 -1.74
CA HIS A 57 7.13 -7.21 -1.16
C HIS A 57 8.58 -7.55 -1.49
N SER A 58 9.02 -7.34 -2.73
CA SER A 58 10.40 -7.55 -3.16
C SER A 58 11.43 -6.69 -2.40
N TYR A 59 11.04 -5.54 -1.86
CA TYR A 59 11.89 -4.76 -0.97
C TYR A 59 12.07 -5.48 0.37
N VAL A 60 10.98 -5.99 0.94
CA VAL A 60 11.02 -6.73 2.20
C VAL A 60 11.85 -8.01 2.04
N GLU A 61 11.63 -8.76 0.96
CA GLU A 61 12.34 -10.00 0.63
C GLU A 61 13.85 -9.81 0.38
N ALA A 62 14.31 -8.59 0.07
CA ALA A 62 15.73 -8.28 -0.11
C ALA A 62 16.51 -8.21 1.20
N PHE A 63 15.84 -8.23 2.35
CA PHE A 63 16.45 -8.21 3.69
C PHE A 63 16.32 -9.57 4.38
N GLY A 64 17.14 -9.81 5.37
CA GLY A 64 17.10 -11.05 6.16
C GLY A 64 15.88 -11.17 7.08
N SER A 65 15.14 -10.07 7.32
CA SER A 65 13.89 -10.07 8.09
C SER A 65 13.06 -8.82 7.78
N GLU A 66 11.75 -8.87 8.03
CA GLU A 66 10.85 -7.71 7.94
C GLU A 66 11.32 -6.56 8.82
N GLU A 67 11.81 -6.85 10.02
CA GLU A 67 12.29 -5.83 10.95
C GLU A 67 13.49 -5.05 10.38
N GLN A 68 14.41 -5.72 9.68
CA GLN A 68 15.53 -5.07 9.00
C GLN A 68 15.04 -4.18 7.86
N ALA A 69 14.14 -4.69 7.03
CA ALA A 69 13.53 -3.94 5.93
C ALA A 69 12.79 -2.71 6.43
N PHE A 70 11.96 -2.87 7.45
CA PHE A 70 11.18 -1.78 8.04
C PHE A 70 12.09 -0.73 8.69
N THR A 71 13.16 -1.16 9.35
CA THR A 71 14.14 -0.25 9.95
C THR A 71 14.84 0.60 8.88
N ALA A 72 15.30 -0.02 7.80
CA ALA A 72 15.94 0.68 6.69
C ALA A 72 14.97 1.67 6.02
N PHE A 73 13.75 1.23 5.72
CA PHE A 73 12.75 2.10 5.10
C PHE A 73 12.36 3.29 5.99
N ALA A 74 12.22 3.07 7.30
CA ALA A 74 11.89 4.13 8.25
C ALA A 74 13.03 5.14 8.42
N ALA A 75 14.28 4.74 8.25
CA ALA A 75 15.43 5.63 8.25
C ALA A 75 15.41 6.59 7.04
N ASP A 76 14.99 6.08 5.86
CA ASP A 76 14.90 6.89 4.64
C ASP A 76 13.65 7.79 4.62
N PHE A 77 12.54 7.36 5.23
CA PHE A 77 11.25 8.04 5.18
C PHE A 77 10.60 8.20 6.57
N PRO A 78 11.25 8.84 7.55
CA PRO A 78 10.80 8.81 8.94
C PRO A 78 9.44 9.47 9.20
N GLY A 79 9.06 10.49 8.39
CA GLY A 79 7.80 11.22 8.54
C GLY A 79 6.63 10.71 7.71
N LYS A 80 6.84 9.69 6.88
CA LYS A 80 5.83 9.14 5.94
C LYS A 80 5.91 7.62 5.83
N THR A 81 6.23 6.96 6.92
CA THR A 81 6.49 5.52 6.92
C THR A 81 5.17 4.75 6.89
N THR A 82 5.00 3.91 5.86
CA THR A 82 3.94 2.90 5.78
C THR A 82 4.57 1.55 5.49
N PHE A 83 4.43 0.63 6.44
CA PHE A 83 5.01 -0.71 6.40
C PHE A 83 4.07 -1.69 5.68
N LEU A 84 4.59 -2.46 4.73
CA LEU A 84 3.88 -3.55 4.07
C LEU A 84 4.03 -4.80 4.92
N VAL A 85 2.96 -5.21 5.60
CA VAL A 85 3.03 -6.15 6.73
C VAL A 85 2.57 -7.57 6.41
N ASP A 86 2.23 -7.84 5.16
CA ASP A 86 1.70 -9.14 4.73
C ASP A 86 2.61 -9.87 3.73
N THR A 87 3.92 -9.65 3.82
CA THR A 87 4.90 -10.36 2.99
C THR A 87 4.98 -11.84 3.38
N TYR A 88 4.94 -12.14 4.67
CA TYR A 88 4.99 -13.51 5.20
C TYR A 88 3.76 -13.81 6.06
N ASP A 89 3.72 -13.34 7.30
CA ASP A 89 2.59 -13.47 8.21
C ASP A 89 2.12 -12.08 8.65
N THR A 90 0.87 -11.77 8.38
CA THR A 90 0.32 -10.42 8.58
C THR A 90 0.36 -9.98 10.05
N GLU A 91 0.05 -10.86 11.00
CA GLU A 91 0.08 -10.49 12.42
C GLU A 91 1.52 -10.25 12.90
N GLN A 92 2.46 -11.10 12.51
CA GLN A 92 3.87 -10.92 12.84
C GLN A 92 4.43 -9.65 12.19
N GLY A 93 4.09 -9.38 10.93
CA GLY A 93 4.48 -8.16 10.24
C GLY A 93 3.96 -6.89 10.92
N ILE A 94 2.71 -6.88 11.40
CA ILE A 94 2.16 -5.76 12.18
C ILE A 94 2.96 -5.59 13.48
N ARG A 95 3.26 -6.67 14.20
CA ARG A 95 4.05 -6.62 15.43
C ARG A 95 5.48 -6.12 15.19
N ALA A 96 6.12 -6.54 14.10
CA ALA A 96 7.42 -6.04 13.67
C ALA A 96 7.38 -4.53 13.37
N ALA A 97 6.36 -4.08 12.63
CA ALA A 97 6.13 -2.66 12.33
C ALA A 97 5.98 -1.81 13.60
N ILE A 98 5.18 -2.28 14.56
CA ILE A 98 5.00 -1.64 15.88
C ILE A 98 6.33 -1.56 16.63
N GLY A 99 7.10 -2.65 16.65
CA GLY A 99 8.41 -2.71 17.30
C GLY A 99 9.39 -1.68 16.74
N VAL A 100 9.47 -1.59 15.41
CA VAL A 100 10.32 -0.62 14.71
C VAL A 100 9.85 0.81 14.98
N ALA A 101 8.55 1.09 14.87
CA ALA A 101 8.00 2.43 15.10
C ALA A 101 8.33 2.95 16.50
N ARG A 102 8.17 2.11 17.52
CA ARG A 102 8.48 2.45 18.92
C ARG A 102 9.97 2.62 19.15
N ARG A 103 10.80 1.70 18.65
CA ARG A 103 12.26 1.74 18.84
C ARG A 103 12.86 2.99 18.21
N LEU A 104 12.43 3.35 17.02
CA LEU A 104 12.92 4.52 16.29
C LEU A 104 12.23 5.82 16.69
N ARG A 105 11.16 5.75 17.51
CA ARG A 105 10.37 6.93 17.91
C ARG A 105 9.97 7.78 16.69
N LEU A 106 9.40 7.09 15.69
CA LEU A 106 9.07 7.73 14.41
C LEU A 106 8.17 8.95 14.62
N PRO A 107 8.47 10.10 13.99
CA PRO A 107 7.66 11.29 14.10
C PRO A 107 6.36 11.15 13.30
N GLY A 108 5.22 11.40 13.94
CA GLY A 108 3.90 11.39 13.31
C GLY A 108 3.28 9.98 13.16
N PRO A 109 2.11 9.90 12.55
CA PRO A 109 1.40 8.64 12.41
C PRO A 109 2.12 7.74 11.43
N VAL A 110 2.45 6.53 11.87
CA VAL A 110 2.92 5.45 11.00
C VAL A 110 1.73 4.81 10.29
N GLY A 111 1.99 4.12 9.18
CA GLY A 111 0.98 3.34 8.47
C GLY A 111 1.35 1.86 8.41
N VAL A 112 0.34 1.00 8.33
CA VAL A 112 0.48 -0.39 7.91
C VAL A 112 -0.33 -0.61 6.63
N ARG A 113 0.23 -1.38 5.69
CA ARG A 113 -0.44 -1.70 4.43
C ARG A 113 -0.72 -3.20 4.36
N LEU A 114 -1.98 -3.49 4.06
CA LEU A 114 -2.52 -4.83 3.80
C LEU A 114 -2.76 -4.95 2.29
N ASP A 115 -2.12 -5.88 1.63
CA ASP A 115 -2.18 -6.06 0.16
C ASP A 115 -2.92 -7.34 -0.26
N SER A 116 -3.27 -8.20 0.71
CA SER A 116 -3.84 -9.53 0.48
C SER A 116 -4.79 -9.98 1.60
N GLY A 117 -5.50 -11.07 1.35
CA GLY A 117 -6.38 -11.71 2.34
C GLY A 117 -7.71 -11.03 2.56
N ASP A 118 -8.36 -11.35 3.67
CA ASP A 118 -9.63 -10.72 4.11
C ASP A 118 -9.34 -9.35 4.73
N LEU A 119 -9.37 -8.31 3.91
CA LEU A 119 -9.04 -6.94 4.31
C LEU A 119 -9.95 -6.42 5.43
N ALA A 120 -11.23 -6.82 5.49
CA ALA A 120 -12.13 -6.40 6.55
C ALA A 120 -11.67 -6.96 7.90
N ARG A 121 -11.41 -8.27 7.96
CA ARG A 121 -10.93 -8.94 9.17
C ARG A 121 -9.53 -8.48 9.57
N LEU A 122 -8.62 -8.39 8.60
CA LEU A 122 -7.23 -8.02 8.86
C LEU A 122 -7.09 -6.56 9.31
N SER A 123 -7.92 -5.65 8.81
CA SER A 123 -7.90 -4.27 9.28
C SER A 123 -8.37 -4.12 10.73
N VAL A 124 -9.36 -4.90 11.14
CA VAL A 124 -9.80 -4.95 12.55
C VAL A 124 -8.69 -5.50 13.46
N LEU A 125 -8.00 -6.56 13.02
CA LEU A 125 -6.83 -7.09 13.74
C LEU A 125 -5.73 -6.04 13.85
N ALA A 126 -5.40 -5.39 12.73
CA ALA A 126 -4.37 -4.35 12.69
C ALA A 126 -4.70 -3.18 13.62
N ARG A 127 -5.95 -2.69 13.58
CA ARG A 127 -6.39 -1.60 14.45
C ARG A 127 -6.24 -1.94 15.91
N ARG A 128 -6.72 -3.12 16.31
CA ARG A 128 -6.57 -3.59 17.69
C ARG A 128 -5.09 -3.66 18.12
N LEU A 129 -4.21 -4.28 17.34
CA LEU A 129 -2.80 -4.39 17.69
C LEU A 129 -2.11 -3.02 17.79
N LEU A 130 -2.48 -2.09 16.92
CA LEU A 130 -1.94 -0.71 16.93
C LEU A 130 -2.44 0.06 18.16
N ASP A 131 -3.72 -0.08 18.52
CA ASP A 131 -4.30 0.57 19.71
C ASP A 131 -3.71 0.02 21.00
N ASP A 132 -3.60 -1.30 21.14
CA ASP A 132 -2.97 -1.98 22.28
C ASP A 132 -1.47 -1.56 22.40
N ALA A 133 -0.86 -1.18 21.30
CA ALA A 133 0.49 -0.67 21.27
C ALA A 133 0.61 0.83 21.57
N GLY A 134 -0.48 1.56 21.81
CA GLY A 134 -0.49 3.00 22.04
C GLY A 134 -0.22 3.82 20.79
N LEU A 135 -0.64 3.32 19.62
CA LEU A 135 -0.53 3.98 18.32
C LEU A 135 -1.93 4.22 17.71
N PRO A 136 -2.84 4.95 18.40
CA PRO A 136 -4.21 5.14 17.93
C PRO A 136 -4.28 5.94 16.63
N ASP A 137 -3.29 6.81 16.36
CA ASP A 137 -3.23 7.63 15.15
C ASP A 137 -2.61 6.89 13.96
N ALA A 138 -2.15 5.64 14.14
CA ALA A 138 -1.58 4.84 13.07
C ALA A 138 -2.63 4.56 12.00
N ARG A 139 -2.24 4.65 10.73
CA ARG A 139 -3.12 4.49 9.57
C ARG A 139 -3.11 3.08 9.01
N ILE A 140 -4.24 2.64 8.52
CA ILE A 140 -4.40 1.36 7.84
C ILE A 140 -4.70 1.61 6.37
N VAL A 141 -3.82 1.14 5.50
CA VAL A 141 -3.95 1.23 4.04
C VAL A 141 -4.25 -0.16 3.49
N ALA A 142 -5.25 -0.28 2.65
CA ALA A 142 -5.56 -1.52 1.94
C ALA A 142 -5.26 -1.39 0.45
N SER A 143 -4.78 -2.46 -0.17
CA SER A 143 -4.47 -2.55 -1.60
C SER A 143 -4.57 -3.99 -2.07
N GLY A 144 -4.16 -4.30 -3.32
CA GLY A 144 -4.21 -5.66 -3.84
C GLY A 144 -5.42 -5.92 -4.74
N GLY A 145 -5.33 -5.53 -6.03
CA GLY A 145 -6.34 -5.83 -7.04
C GLY A 145 -7.72 -5.23 -6.80
N LEU A 146 -7.80 -4.14 -6.04
CA LEU A 146 -9.04 -3.50 -5.63
C LEU A 146 -9.78 -2.83 -6.80
N ASP A 147 -11.09 -2.99 -6.77
CA ASP A 147 -12.08 -2.26 -7.56
C ASP A 147 -13.20 -1.74 -6.63
N GLU A 148 -14.21 -1.10 -7.18
CA GLU A 148 -15.33 -0.56 -6.41
C GLU A 148 -16.11 -1.63 -5.63
N TYR A 149 -16.17 -2.85 -6.14
CA TYR A 149 -16.87 -3.97 -5.48
C TYR A 149 -16.06 -4.51 -4.31
N ALA A 150 -14.76 -4.68 -4.49
CA ALA A 150 -13.85 -5.13 -3.42
C ALA A 150 -13.74 -4.12 -2.28
N ILE A 151 -13.88 -2.82 -2.57
CA ILE A 151 -13.88 -1.74 -1.58
C ILE A 151 -15.22 -1.67 -0.84
N ALA A 152 -16.34 -1.89 -1.55
CA ALA A 152 -17.68 -1.74 -0.97
C ALA A 152 -17.93 -2.66 0.22
N GLY A 153 -17.45 -3.90 0.18
CA GLY A 153 -17.63 -4.89 1.24
C GLY A 153 -17.03 -4.45 2.58
N PRO A 154 -15.70 -4.25 2.66
CA PRO A 154 -15.04 -3.74 3.87
C PRO A 154 -15.65 -2.43 4.36
N THR A 155 -15.95 -1.51 3.45
CA THR A 155 -16.55 -0.21 3.80
C THR A 155 -17.92 -0.38 4.44
N ALA A 156 -18.79 -1.24 3.88
CA ALA A 156 -20.11 -1.52 4.43
C ALA A 156 -20.03 -2.21 5.80
N ALA A 157 -19.01 -3.02 6.01
CA ALA A 157 -18.73 -3.66 7.30
C ALA A 157 -18.13 -2.71 8.36
N GLY A 158 -17.86 -1.45 8.01
CA GLY A 158 -17.23 -0.50 8.93
C GLY A 158 -15.76 -0.83 9.23
N ALA A 159 -15.06 -1.50 8.32
CA ALA A 159 -13.66 -1.84 8.47
C ALA A 159 -12.81 -0.56 8.69
N PRO A 160 -11.89 -0.55 9.67
CA PRO A 160 -11.08 0.62 10.02
C PRO A 160 -9.93 0.82 9.01
N ILE A 161 -10.29 1.10 7.75
CA ILE A 161 -9.36 1.34 6.65
C ILE A 161 -9.38 2.83 6.31
N ASP A 162 -8.23 3.49 6.44
CA ASP A 162 -8.08 4.93 6.22
C ASP A 162 -7.88 5.28 4.73
N ALA A 163 -7.26 4.37 3.98
CA ALA A 163 -6.99 4.58 2.57
C ALA A 163 -6.98 3.28 1.76
N TYR A 164 -7.38 3.38 0.49
CA TYR A 164 -7.32 2.30 -0.48
C TYR A 164 -6.37 2.67 -1.64
N GLY A 165 -5.39 1.81 -1.89
CA GLY A 165 -4.52 1.88 -3.07
C GLY A 165 -5.13 1.13 -4.24
N VAL A 166 -5.59 1.84 -5.26
CA VAL A 166 -6.23 1.26 -6.45
C VAL A 166 -5.29 1.36 -7.64
N GLY A 167 -5.05 0.27 -8.32
CA GLY A 167 -4.08 0.23 -9.42
C GLY A 167 -4.62 -0.44 -10.68
N THR A 168 -4.38 -1.73 -10.82
CA THR A 168 -4.63 -2.51 -12.05
C THR A 168 -6.05 -2.34 -12.58
N LYS A 169 -7.05 -2.53 -11.74
CA LYS A 169 -8.47 -2.50 -12.16
C LYS A 169 -8.93 -1.14 -12.67
N MET A 170 -8.26 -0.06 -12.24
CA MET A 170 -8.55 1.29 -12.70
C MET A 170 -7.69 1.69 -13.90
N GLY A 171 -6.42 1.24 -13.92
CA GLY A 171 -5.41 1.71 -14.88
C GLY A 171 -5.32 0.91 -16.18
N VAL A 172 -6.07 -0.21 -16.31
CA VAL A 172 -6.08 -1.04 -17.51
C VAL A 172 -7.50 -1.24 -18.03
N SER A 173 -7.62 -1.42 -19.35
CA SER A 173 -8.89 -1.78 -19.96
C SER A 173 -9.25 -3.24 -19.66
N ALA A 174 -10.52 -3.52 -19.33
CA ALA A 174 -10.97 -4.88 -19.03
C ALA A 174 -10.91 -5.82 -20.24
N ASP A 175 -11.03 -5.25 -21.43
CA ASP A 175 -10.96 -5.93 -22.75
C ASP A 175 -9.52 -6.11 -23.26
N ALA A 176 -8.56 -5.39 -22.67
CA ALA A 176 -7.13 -5.50 -22.98
C ALA A 176 -6.31 -5.55 -21.68
N PRO A 177 -6.46 -6.62 -20.88
CA PRO A 177 -5.85 -6.70 -19.56
C PRO A 177 -4.32 -6.71 -19.66
N ALA A 178 -3.67 -6.10 -18.66
CA ALA A 178 -2.22 -6.18 -18.54
C ALA A 178 -1.78 -7.62 -18.27
N TRP A 179 -0.66 -8.00 -18.85
CA TRP A 179 -0.03 -9.29 -18.56
C TRP A 179 0.34 -9.37 -17.08
N THR A 180 -0.27 -10.28 -16.35
CA THR A 180 0.07 -10.56 -14.96
C THR A 180 1.21 -11.56 -14.90
N ALA A 181 2.43 -11.15 -15.24
CA ALA A 181 3.60 -11.95 -14.88
C ALA A 181 3.92 -11.70 -13.41
N PRO A 182 3.94 -12.73 -12.56
CA PRO A 182 4.43 -12.57 -11.20
C PRO A 182 5.92 -12.20 -11.27
N THR A 183 6.26 -11.00 -10.82
CA THR A 183 7.66 -10.56 -10.77
C THR A 183 8.45 -11.28 -9.67
N SER A 184 7.79 -12.12 -8.88
CA SER A 184 8.37 -12.90 -7.78
C SER A 184 8.93 -14.27 -8.16
N SER A 185 8.90 -14.66 -9.45
CA SER A 185 9.35 -15.99 -9.87
C SER A 185 10.75 -16.05 -10.53
N TRP A 186 11.61 -15.07 -10.25
CA TRP A 186 13.03 -15.27 -10.57
C TRP A 186 13.62 -16.26 -9.57
N PRO A 187 14.15 -17.42 -10.05
CA PRO A 187 14.85 -18.30 -9.14
C PRO A 187 16.05 -17.54 -8.54
N THR A 188 16.08 -17.44 -7.23
CA THR A 188 17.25 -16.97 -6.51
C THR A 188 18.43 -17.84 -6.93
N PRO A 189 19.56 -17.28 -7.39
CA PRO A 189 20.73 -18.08 -7.69
C PRO A 189 21.09 -18.88 -6.45
N ALA A 190 21.13 -20.21 -6.56
CA ALA A 190 21.57 -21.05 -5.48
C ALA A 190 22.95 -20.57 -5.03
N ALA A 191 23.09 -20.31 -3.73
CA ALA A 191 24.37 -19.97 -3.13
C ALA A 191 25.37 -21.04 -3.56
N ARG A 192 26.40 -20.67 -4.30
CA ARG A 192 27.50 -21.56 -4.63
C ARG A 192 28.22 -21.91 -3.35
N SER A 193 28.11 -23.18 -2.97
CA SER A 193 28.92 -23.81 -1.91
C SER A 193 30.40 -23.82 -2.27
#